data_13d5a7ba3472fdee09dc15d14c84ea84
#
_entry.id   13d5a7ba3472fdee09dc15d14c84ea84
#
_cell.length_a   1.000
_cell.length_b   1.000
_cell.length_c   1.000
_cell.angle_alpha   90.00
_cell.angle_beta   90.00
_cell.angle_gamma   90.00
#
_symmetry.space_group_name_H-M   'P 1'
#
loop_
_entity.id
_entity.type
_entity.pdbx_description
1 polymer ?
#
loop_
_entity_poly.entity_id
_entity_poly.type
_entity_poly.pdbx_seq_one_letter_code
_entity_poly.pdbx_strand_id
1 'polypeptide(L)'
;MAVVKRTCLPLILLTAKTMQPVFITDLDGTLLGHDDFSFTPIRDDFLNLLDRGIQIIFNSSKTATEIRALCDDLDVKLPFICENGAALFNADLLVGDIPLVDTMPSSMVLGTTVEALMAAWDEAIDPALRRHCILLDAMEPKAQQRVLGLAGQQLSRALDRDFSVLFSFYGPLGVFADLCSQAAAAGLSVHSGGRVHCLSGQHDKSSFNTMIRQRCSPPAGKAIIIGFGDSDNDIALLSQADVACVVPRPRQPVLQLADPPPKVITAPQPAPSGWVLAASQALALLEQQQ
;
A
#
# COMPACT_ATOMS: atom_id res chain seq x y z
N MET A 1 17.96 -22.02 18.30
CA MET A 1 16.92 -22.61 17.46
C MET A 1 16.62 -21.58 16.40
N ALA A 2 16.87 -21.86 15.13
CA ALA A 2 16.53 -20.93 14.04
C ALA A 2 15.01 -20.98 13.87
N VAL A 3 14.32 -19.88 14.15
CA VAL A 3 12.89 -19.71 13.87
C VAL A 3 12.75 -19.63 12.36
N VAL A 4 12.13 -20.62 11.76
CA VAL A 4 11.81 -20.60 10.33
C VAL A 4 10.62 -19.66 10.16
N LYS A 5 10.86 -18.46 9.62
CA LYS A 5 9.79 -17.53 9.27
C LYS A 5 8.83 -18.24 8.31
N ARG A 6 7.52 -18.16 8.59
CA ARG A 6 6.50 -18.69 7.70
C ARG A 6 6.60 -17.97 6.35
N THR A 7 6.95 -18.75 5.34
CA THR A 7 6.97 -18.32 3.94
C THR A 7 5.73 -18.94 3.30
N CYS A 8 5.02 -18.20 2.49
CA CYS A 8 3.96 -18.76 1.66
C CYS A 8 4.61 -19.75 0.67
N LEU A 9 4.68 -21.02 1.05
CA LEU A 9 5.10 -22.09 0.15
C LEU A 9 3.86 -22.60 -0.59
N PRO A 10 3.91 -22.75 -1.92
CA PRO A 10 2.77 -23.24 -2.66
C PRO A 10 2.51 -24.69 -2.27
N LEU A 11 1.33 -24.97 -1.73
CA LEU A 11 0.83 -26.34 -1.64
C LEU A 11 0.40 -26.74 -3.04
N ILE A 12 1.23 -27.51 -3.72
CA ILE A 12 0.93 -28.08 -5.03
C ILE A 12 -0.14 -29.16 -4.84
N LEU A 13 -1.39 -28.78 -5.02
CA LEU A 13 -2.48 -29.71 -5.37
C LEU A 13 -3.18 -29.13 -6.59
N LEU A 14 -2.75 -29.61 -7.74
CA LEU A 14 -3.27 -29.28 -9.06
C LEU A 14 -4.71 -29.81 -9.24
N THR A 15 -5.68 -29.02 -8.87
CA THR A 15 -6.86 -28.85 -9.71
C THR A 15 -6.64 -27.55 -10.48
N ALA A 16 -6.82 -27.56 -11.80
CA ALA A 16 -6.59 -26.38 -12.64
C ALA A 16 -7.52 -25.24 -12.20
N LYS A 17 -7.07 -24.43 -11.21
CA LYS A 17 -7.78 -23.22 -10.83
C LYS A 17 -7.63 -22.24 -11.98
N THR A 18 -8.71 -21.95 -12.66
CA THR A 18 -8.77 -20.96 -13.74
C THR A 18 -8.65 -19.53 -13.21
N MET A 19 -8.87 -19.33 -11.90
CA MET A 19 -8.75 -18.02 -11.22
C MET A 19 -7.90 -18.14 -9.95
N GLN A 20 -6.84 -17.34 -9.88
CA GLN A 20 -5.95 -17.25 -8.71
C GLN A 20 -6.21 -15.92 -7.97
N PRO A 21 -6.78 -15.94 -6.76
CA PRO A 21 -6.96 -14.72 -5.99
C PRO A 21 -5.63 -14.17 -5.49
N VAL A 22 -5.42 -12.87 -5.69
CA VAL A 22 -4.28 -12.10 -5.20
C VAL A 22 -4.81 -10.90 -4.41
N PHE A 23 -4.52 -10.86 -3.14
CA PHE A 23 -4.92 -9.77 -2.27
C PHE A 23 -3.83 -8.69 -2.27
N ILE A 24 -4.20 -7.47 -2.64
CA ILE A 24 -3.34 -6.29 -2.49
C ILE A 24 -4.00 -5.39 -1.47
N THR A 25 -3.40 -5.24 -0.31
CA THR A 25 -4.04 -4.56 0.83
C THR A 25 -3.23 -3.37 1.32
N ASP A 26 -3.92 -2.25 1.52
CA ASP A 26 -3.42 -1.21 2.39
C ASP A 26 -3.30 -1.71 3.83
N LEU A 27 -2.58 -0.97 4.67
CA LEU A 27 -2.27 -1.31 6.05
C LEU A 27 -3.10 -0.48 7.04
N ASP A 28 -2.81 0.83 7.18
CA ASP A 28 -3.36 1.67 8.26
C ASP A 28 -4.82 2.02 8.02
N GLY A 29 -5.71 1.52 8.87
CA GLY A 29 -7.15 1.73 8.72
C GLY A 29 -7.82 0.72 7.79
N THR A 30 -7.05 -0.15 7.15
CA THR A 30 -7.53 -1.22 6.26
C THR A 30 -7.28 -2.60 6.87
N LEU A 31 -6.03 -3.04 6.94
CA LEU A 31 -5.63 -4.29 7.61
C LEU A 31 -5.41 -4.08 9.12
N LEU A 32 -4.81 -2.96 9.47
CA LEU A 32 -4.52 -2.55 10.84
C LEU A 32 -5.62 -1.62 11.36
N GLY A 33 -5.90 -1.68 12.68
CA GLY A 33 -6.83 -0.77 13.32
C GLY A 33 -6.49 0.70 13.04
N HIS A 34 -7.52 1.54 12.85
CA HIS A 34 -7.34 2.94 12.45
C HIS A 34 -6.65 3.80 13.52
N ASP A 35 -6.98 3.58 14.80
CA ASP A 35 -6.51 4.42 15.90
C ASP A 35 -5.32 3.80 16.64
N ASP A 36 -5.29 2.46 16.76
CA ASP A 36 -4.34 1.69 17.56
C ASP A 36 -3.35 0.86 16.75
N PHE A 37 -3.52 0.82 15.42
CA PHE A 37 -2.75 -0.02 14.50
C PHE A 37 -2.74 -1.51 14.91
N SER A 38 -3.75 -1.94 15.64
CA SER A 38 -3.86 -3.31 16.14
C SER A 38 -4.09 -4.30 14.99
N PHE A 39 -3.34 -5.39 15.00
CA PHE A 39 -3.52 -6.53 14.12
C PHE A 39 -4.00 -7.78 14.87
N THR A 40 -3.80 -7.80 16.19
CA THR A 40 -4.05 -8.98 17.04
C THR A 40 -5.43 -9.61 16.83
N PRO A 41 -6.53 -8.85 16.66
CA PRO A 41 -7.86 -9.45 16.52
C PRO A 41 -8.06 -10.34 15.30
N ILE A 42 -7.24 -10.15 14.24
CA ILE A 42 -7.39 -10.87 12.97
C ILE A 42 -6.18 -11.75 12.63
N ARG A 43 -5.22 -11.88 13.55
CA ARG A 43 -3.96 -12.60 13.31
C ARG A 43 -4.18 -14.03 12.81
N ASP A 44 -5.06 -14.77 13.45
CA ASP A 44 -5.30 -16.17 13.11
C ASP A 44 -6.03 -16.30 11.78
N ASP A 45 -6.99 -15.42 11.49
CA ASP A 45 -7.69 -15.39 10.20
C ASP A 45 -6.73 -15.07 9.05
N PHE A 46 -5.86 -14.08 9.26
CA PHE A 46 -4.84 -13.69 8.28
C PHE A 46 -3.84 -14.84 8.00
N LEU A 47 -3.32 -15.49 9.04
CA LEU A 47 -2.41 -16.63 8.90
C LEU A 47 -3.10 -17.81 8.23
N ASN A 48 -4.37 -18.06 8.52
CA ASN A 48 -5.17 -19.09 7.86
C ASN A 48 -5.31 -18.82 6.34
N LEU A 49 -5.47 -17.58 5.92
CA LEU A 49 -5.49 -17.22 4.49
C LEU A 49 -4.14 -17.55 3.83
N LEU A 50 -3.02 -17.25 4.47
CA LEU A 50 -1.70 -17.61 3.98
C LEU A 50 -1.51 -19.14 3.91
N ASP A 51 -1.93 -19.86 4.94
CA ASP A 51 -1.86 -21.34 4.98
C ASP A 51 -2.74 -21.99 3.88
N ARG A 52 -3.82 -21.32 3.46
CA ARG A 52 -4.65 -21.71 2.31
C ARG A 52 -4.02 -21.38 0.95
N GLY A 53 -2.83 -20.76 0.95
CA GLY A 53 -2.10 -20.38 -0.27
C GLY A 53 -2.64 -19.12 -0.94
N ILE A 54 -3.38 -18.26 -0.22
CA ILE A 54 -3.78 -16.95 -0.75
C ILE A 54 -2.53 -16.06 -0.81
N GLN A 55 -2.23 -15.54 -2.01
CA GLN A 55 -1.17 -14.56 -2.19
C GLN A 55 -1.62 -13.23 -1.59
N ILE A 56 -0.92 -12.74 -0.58
CA ILE A 56 -1.18 -11.43 0.04
C ILE A 56 0.03 -10.53 -0.17
N ILE A 57 -0.22 -9.30 -0.62
CA ILE A 57 0.77 -8.26 -0.91
C ILE A 57 0.39 -7.03 -0.09
N PHE A 58 1.28 -6.56 0.78
CA PHE A 58 1.08 -5.29 1.46
C PHE A 58 1.36 -4.13 0.50
N ASN A 59 0.56 -3.06 0.56
CA ASN A 59 0.70 -1.90 -0.31
C ASN A 59 0.36 -0.63 0.47
N SER A 60 1.37 0.08 0.93
CA SER A 60 1.19 1.13 1.92
C SER A 60 1.94 2.42 1.60
N SER A 61 1.51 3.52 2.23
CA SER A 61 2.29 4.77 2.30
C SER A 61 3.51 4.68 3.22
N LYS A 62 3.64 3.60 3.97
CA LYS A 62 4.77 3.32 4.85
C LYS A 62 6.06 3.09 4.06
N THR A 63 7.19 3.33 4.74
CA THR A 63 8.53 3.02 4.22
C THR A 63 8.78 1.52 4.18
N ALA A 64 9.78 1.10 3.41
CA ALA A 64 10.19 -0.30 3.38
C ALA A 64 10.62 -0.83 4.76
N THR A 65 11.27 0.00 5.58
CA THR A 65 11.70 -0.36 6.94
C THR A 65 10.53 -0.51 7.91
N GLU A 66 9.46 0.30 7.78
CA GLU A 66 8.24 0.12 8.56
C GLU A 66 7.55 -1.20 8.21
N ILE A 67 7.41 -1.51 6.91
CA ILE A 67 6.73 -2.74 6.47
C ILE A 67 7.52 -3.99 6.83
N ARG A 68 8.86 -3.95 6.70
CA ARG A 68 9.72 -5.07 7.15
C ARG A 68 9.56 -5.33 8.64
N ALA A 69 9.52 -4.28 9.46
CA ALA A 69 9.31 -4.42 10.89
C ALA A 69 7.94 -5.05 11.20
N LEU A 70 6.88 -4.65 10.49
CA LEU A 70 5.58 -5.29 10.62
C LEU A 70 5.62 -6.77 10.24
N CYS A 71 6.27 -7.12 9.13
CA CYS A 71 6.45 -8.52 8.71
C CYS A 71 7.22 -9.34 9.76
N ASP A 72 8.24 -8.73 10.40
CA ASP A 72 9.00 -9.37 11.48
C ASP A 72 8.13 -9.59 12.73
N ASP A 73 7.32 -8.60 13.11
CA ASP A 73 6.39 -8.70 14.25
C ASP A 73 5.29 -9.75 14.03
N LEU A 74 4.89 -9.96 12.77
CA LEU A 74 3.90 -10.97 12.38
C LEU A 74 4.53 -12.37 12.16
N ASP A 75 5.85 -12.47 12.12
CA ASP A 75 6.63 -13.66 11.75
C ASP A 75 6.23 -14.20 10.35
N VAL A 76 6.10 -13.27 9.38
CA VAL A 76 5.79 -13.59 7.98
C VAL A 76 6.85 -13.01 7.03
N LYS A 77 6.94 -13.58 5.82
CA LYS A 77 7.69 -13.03 4.71
C LYS A 77 6.78 -12.91 3.50
N LEU A 78 6.44 -11.67 3.12
CA LEU A 78 5.50 -11.38 2.06
C LEU A 78 6.10 -10.41 1.03
N PRO A 79 5.62 -10.43 -0.23
CA PRO A 79 5.85 -9.32 -1.13
C PRO A 79 5.17 -8.07 -0.57
N PHE A 80 5.79 -6.91 -0.75
CA PHE A 80 5.18 -5.66 -0.32
C PHE A 80 5.58 -4.48 -1.19
N ILE A 81 4.68 -3.51 -1.29
CA ILE A 81 4.84 -2.26 -2.00
C ILE A 81 4.88 -1.13 -0.98
N CYS A 82 5.91 -0.32 -1.00
CA CYS A 82 6.09 0.81 -0.09
C CYS A 82 5.87 2.16 -0.77
N GLU A 83 5.73 3.19 0.06
CA GLU A 83 5.65 4.60 -0.33
C GLU A 83 4.66 4.85 -1.48
N ASN A 84 3.42 4.31 -1.34
CA ASN A 84 2.30 4.46 -2.28
C ASN A 84 2.59 3.96 -3.71
N GLY A 85 3.32 2.86 -3.87
CA GLY A 85 3.57 2.30 -5.20
C GLY A 85 4.96 2.58 -5.74
N ALA A 86 5.88 3.12 -4.92
CA ALA A 86 7.22 3.48 -5.35
C ALA A 86 8.11 2.27 -5.62
N ALA A 87 8.07 1.27 -4.77
CA ALA A 87 8.89 0.07 -4.92
C ALA A 87 8.18 -1.18 -4.41
N LEU A 88 8.37 -2.28 -5.12
CA LEU A 88 7.95 -3.63 -4.74
C LEU A 88 9.17 -4.41 -4.25
N PHE A 89 9.08 -4.96 -3.06
CA PHE A 89 10.10 -5.82 -2.44
C PHE A 89 9.61 -7.25 -2.28
N ASN A 90 10.53 -8.19 -2.15
CA ASN A 90 10.29 -9.63 -2.10
C ASN A 90 9.46 -10.11 -3.32
N ALA A 91 9.68 -9.52 -4.49
CA ALA A 91 8.95 -9.85 -5.71
C ALA A 91 9.20 -11.29 -6.18
N ASP A 92 10.31 -11.88 -5.77
CA ASP A 92 10.65 -13.30 -5.95
C ASP A 92 9.67 -14.26 -5.23
N LEU A 93 8.90 -13.76 -4.27
CA LEU A 93 7.85 -14.53 -3.57
C LEU A 93 6.48 -14.48 -4.27
N LEU A 94 6.33 -13.73 -5.35
CA LEU A 94 5.12 -13.76 -6.15
C LEU A 94 4.97 -15.13 -6.82
N VAL A 95 3.92 -15.85 -6.44
CA VAL A 95 3.66 -17.21 -6.92
C VAL A 95 2.97 -17.16 -8.28
N GLY A 96 3.56 -17.81 -9.27
CA GLY A 96 2.98 -18.01 -10.60
C GLY A 96 3.66 -19.19 -11.27
N ASP A 97 2.94 -19.85 -12.18
CA ASP A 97 3.43 -21.04 -12.92
C ASP A 97 4.31 -20.67 -14.15
N ILE A 98 4.72 -19.41 -14.27
CA ILE A 98 5.65 -19.03 -15.34
C ILE A 98 7.00 -19.66 -14.99
N PRO A 99 7.54 -20.54 -15.88
CA PRO A 99 8.85 -21.14 -15.65
C PRO A 99 9.89 -20.06 -15.35
N LEU A 100 10.71 -20.28 -14.36
CA LEU A 100 11.82 -19.39 -13.95
C LEU A 100 12.91 -19.37 -15.04
N VAL A 101 12.59 -18.89 -16.23
CA VAL A 101 13.61 -18.67 -17.28
C VAL A 101 14.44 -17.43 -16.93
N ASP A 102 13.86 -16.47 -16.19
CA ASP A 102 14.57 -15.35 -15.59
C ASP A 102 14.21 -15.26 -14.11
N THR A 103 15.22 -15.31 -13.25
CA THR A 103 15.05 -15.03 -11.82
C THR A 103 14.53 -13.60 -11.67
N MET A 104 13.28 -13.46 -11.18
CA MET A 104 12.72 -12.15 -10.88
C MET A 104 13.59 -11.45 -9.83
N PRO A 105 13.97 -10.19 -10.03
CA PRO A 105 14.71 -9.46 -9.01
C PRO A 105 13.89 -9.42 -7.72
N SER A 106 14.55 -9.51 -6.58
CA SER A 106 13.87 -9.43 -5.27
C SER A 106 13.23 -8.06 -5.01
N SER A 107 13.62 -7.04 -5.78
CA SER A 107 13.04 -5.69 -5.70
C SER A 107 12.91 -5.04 -7.06
N MET A 108 11.85 -4.24 -7.23
CA MET A 108 11.58 -3.43 -8.41
C MET A 108 11.24 -2.00 -7.96
N VAL A 109 11.84 -1.00 -8.59
CA VAL A 109 11.68 0.41 -8.23
C VAL A 109 11.09 1.18 -9.43
N LEU A 110 10.01 1.91 -9.18
CA LEU A 110 9.37 2.86 -10.09
C LEU A 110 9.45 4.31 -9.57
N GLY A 111 9.63 4.45 -8.25
CA GLY A 111 9.66 5.73 -7.56
C GLY A 111 10.86 6.59 -7.95
N THR A 112 10.66 7.90 -7.95
CA THR A 112 11.73 8.89 -8.05
C THR A 112 12.43 9.01 -6.69
N THR A 113 13.76 9.00 -6.66
CA THR A 113 14.51 9.12 -5.39
C THR A 113 14.29 10.46 -4.72
N VAL A 114 14.42 10.51 -3.38
CA VAL A 114 14.29 11.75 -2.59
C VAL A 114 15.19 12.87 -3.13
N GLU A 115 16.40 12.52 -3.55
CA GLU A 115 17.36 13.48 -4.11
C GLU A 115 16.85 14.13 -5.40
N ALA A 116 16.30 13.33 -6.33
CA ALA A 116 15.71 13.81 -7.57
C ALA A 116 14.38 14.56 -7.33
N LEU A 117 13.57 14.14 -6.36
CA LEU A 117 12.36 14.84 -5.95
C LEU A 117 12.70 16.25 -5.42
N MET A 118 13.72 16.37 -4.57
CA MET A 118 14.11 17.65 -4.00
C MET A 118 14.73 18.57 -5.05
N ALA A 119 15.51 18.04 -6.00
CA ALA A 119 16.01 18.82 -7.13
C ALA A 119 14.87 19.41 -7.97
N ALA A 120 13.89 18.58 -8.33
CA ALA A 120 12.71 19.02 -9.08
C ALA A 120 11.83 20.00 -8.27
N TRP A 121 11.69 19.79 -6.97
CA TRP A 121 11.00 20.70 -6.05
C TRP A 121 11.65 22.09 -6.04
N ASP A 122 12.97 22.13 -5.94
CA ASP A 122 13.71 23.39 -5.88
C ASP A 122 13.70 24.14 -7.21
N GLU A 123 13.73 23.43 -8.34
CA GLU A 123 13.72 24.00 -9.69
C GLU A 123 12.33 24.49 -10.10
N ALA A 124 11.28 23.67 -9.86
CA ALA A 124 9.98 23.86 -10.48
C ALA A 124 8.96 24.58 -9.58
N ILE A 125 9.10 24.51 -8.25
CA ILE A 125 8.10 25.11 -7.35
C ILE A 125 8.52 26.52 -6.93
N ASP A 126 7.62 27.48 -7.17
CA ASP A 126 7.82 28.89 -6.80
C ASP A 126 8.23 29.01 -5.30
N PRO A 127 9.32 29.71 -4.99
CA PRO A 127 9.72 29.99 -3.59
C PRO A 127 8.60 30.62 -2.75
N ALA A 128 7.71 31.40 -3.37
CA ALA A 128 6.55 31.99 -2.69
C ALA A 128 5.52 30.92 -2.24
N LEU A 129 5.46 29.75 -2.88
CA LEU A 129 4.65 28.63 -2.44
C LEU A 129 5.41 27.77 -1.42
N ARG A 130 6.68 27.48 -1.68
CA ARG A 130 7.54 26.66 -0.81
C ARG A 130 7.66 27.19 0.62
N ARG A 131 7.65 28.51 0.81
CA ARG A 131 7.71 29.15 2.15
C ARG A 131 6.56 28.75 3.09
N HIS A 132 5.45 28.21 2.54
CA HIS A 132 4.33 27.69 3.32
C HIS A 132 4.50 26.21 3.70
N CYS A 133 5.58 25.58 3.26
CA CYS A 133 5.91 24.19 3.53
C CYS A 133 7.07 24.09 4.51
N ILE A 134 6.97 23.19 5.45
CA ILE A 134 8.10 22.81 6.31
C ILE A 134 8.35 21.34 6.11
N LEU A 135 9.49 20.98 5.52
CA LEU A 135 9.89 19.59 5.34
C LEU A 135 10.11 18.94 6.71
N LEU A 136 9.69 17.69 6.85
CA LEU A 136 9.82 17.03 8.15
C LEU A 136 11.27 16.84 8.58
N ASP A 137 12.18 16.55 7.63
CA ASP A 137 13.62 16.40 7.94
C ASP A 137 14.26 17.69 8.45
N ALA A 138 13.69 18.87 8.09
CA ALA A 138 14.14 20.17 8.60
C ALA A 138 13.58 20.50 9.99
N MET A 139 12.67 19.69 10.53
CA MET A 139 12.08 19.90 11.84
C MET A 139 12.96 19.30 12.95
N GLU A 140 12.94 19.96 14.12
CA GLU A 140 13.50 19.38 15.34
C GLU A 140 12.80 18.04 15.69
N PRO A 141 13.52 17.03 16.24
CA PRO A 141 12.96 15.70 16.53
C PRO A 141 11.68 15.73 17.36
N LYS A 142 11.56 16.64 18.32
CA LYS A 142 10.33 16.81 19.11
C LYS A 142 9.13 17.32 18.28
N ALA A 143 9.39 18.10 17.25
CA ALA A 143 8.35 18.56 16.33
C ALA A 143 7.90 17.40 15.40
N GLN A 144 8.85 16.65 14.85
CA GLN A 144 8.56 15.43 14.07
C GLN A 144 7.69 14.44 14.85
N GLN A 145 8.03 14.18 16.13
CA GLN A 145 7.24 13.31 17.03
C GLN A 145 5.80 13.82 17.19
N ARG A 146 5.62 15.11 17.41
CA ARG A 146 4.28 15.71 17.59
C ARG A 146 3.46 15.63 16.31
N VAL A 147 4.07 15.90 15.17
CA VAL A 147 3.40 15.91 13.87
C VAL A 147 2.99 14.50 13.47
N LEU A 148 3.90 13.54 13.54
CA LEU A 148 3.62 12.14 13.14
C LEU A 148 2.91 11.34 14.24
N GLY A 149 3.01 11.75 15.50
CA GLY A 149 2.51 10.98 16.64
C GLY A 149 3.31 9.69 16.88
N LEU A 150 4.55 9.63 16.40
CA LEU A 150 5.46 8.48 16.49
C LEU A 150 6.68 8.85 17.33
N ALA A 151 7.31 7.85 17.97
CA ALA A 151 8.50 8.05 18.78
C ALA A 151 9.52 6.92 18.60
N GLY A 152 10.78 7.19 18.99
CA GLY A 152 11.84 6.19 18.97
C GLY A 152 12.03 5.55 17.61
N GLN A 153 12.10 4.21 17.59
CA GLN A 153 12.33 3.44 16.35
C GLN A 153 11.19 3.60 15.33
N GLN A 154 9.95 3.78 15.77
CA GLN A 154 8.82 3.97 14.85
C GLN A 154 8.98 5.28 14.06
N LEU A 155 9.36 6.37 14.74
CA LEU A 155 9.67 7.65 14.08
C LEU A 155 10.84 7.50 13.12
N SER A 156 11.94 6.88 13.55
CA SER A 156 13.12 6.69 12.70
C SER A 156 12.76 5.91 11.41
N ARG A 157 11.96 4.84 11.52
CA ARG A 157 11.52 4.07 10.36
C ARG A 157 10.61 4.88 9.43
N ALA A 158 9.70 5.68 9.97
CA ALA A 158 8.78 6.49 9.17
C ALA A 158 9.47 7.63 8.41
N LEU A 159 10.64 8.08 8.90
CA LEU A 159 11.48 9.09 8.26
C LEU A 159 12.52 8.48 7.29
N ASP A 160 12.72 7.17 7.28
CA ASP A 160 13.65 6.44 6.41
C ASP A 160 13.02 6.23 5.03
N ARG A 161 12.84 7.33 4.29
CA ARG A 161 12.17 7.37 2.99
C ARG A 161 13.14 7.42 1.84
N ASP A 162 12.89 6.60 0.84
CA ASP A 162 13.69 6.52 -0.38
C ASP A 162 13.03 7.27 -1.56
N PHE A 163 11.68 7.36 -1.59
CA PHE A 163 10.91 7.77 -2.77
C PHE A 163 9.84 8.82 -2.47
N SER A 164 9.85 9.41 -1.30
CA SER A 164 8.89 10.43 -0.93
C SER A 164 9.42 11.37 0.15
N VAL A 165 8.90 12.59 0.18
CA VAL A 165 9.29 13.63 1.15
C VAL A 165 8.04 14.09 1.88
N LEU A 166 8.10 14.05 3.22
CA LEU A 166 7.00 14.52 4.06
C LEU A 166 7.15 16.00 4.37
N PHE A 167 6.06 16.74 4.32
CA PHE A 167 6.01 18.14 4.71
C PHE A 167 4.70 18.53 5.39
N SER A 168 4.76 19.55 6.23
CA SER A 168 3.59 20.25 6.77
C SER A 168 3.33 21.52 5.96
N PHE A 169 2.06 21.83 5.71
CA PHE A 169 1.65 23.04 4.99
C PHE A 169 0.91 24.01 5.93
N TYR A 170 1.26 25.30 5.86
CA TYR A 170 0.74 26.35 6.75
C TYR A 170 0.20 27.55 5.95
N GLY A 171 -0.30 27.34 4.76
CA GLY A 171 -0.84 28.39 3.89
C GLY A 171 -2.35 28.29 3.70
N PRO A 172 -2.96 29.28 3.01
CA PRO A 172 -4.34 29.22 2.56
C PRO A 172 -4.58 28.06 1.57
N LEU A 173 -5.81 27.53 1.51
CA LEU A 173 -6.17 26.42 0.61
C LEU A 173 -5.88 26.74 -0.87
N GLY A 174 -6.08 27.99 -1.32
CA GLY A 174 -5.76 28.38 -2.70
C GLY A 174 -4.26 28.25 -3.00
N VAL A 175 -3.39 28.62 -2.05
CA VAL A 175 -1.94 28.46 -2.20
C VAL A 175 -1.54 26.99 -2.24
N PHE A 176 -2.24 26.11 -1.51
CA PHE A 176 -2.03 24.67 -1.59
C PHE A 176 -2.43 24.10 -2.95
N ALA A 177 -3.54 24.57 -3.51
CA ALA A 177 -3.98 24.17 -4.85
C ALA A 177 -2.97 24.59 -5.93
N ASP A 178 -2.41 25.80 -5.83
CA ASP A 178 -1.37 26.29 -6.74
C ASP A 178 -0.09 25.45 -6.60
N LEU A 179 0.31 25.10 -5.37
CA LEU A 179 1.43 24.19 -5.10
C LEU A 179 1.23 22.83 -5.78
N CYS A 180 0.08 22.20 -5.57
CA CYS A 180 -0.25 20.91 -6.20
C CYS A 180 -0.23 21.01 -7.74
N SER A 181 -0.73 22.12 -8.30
CA SER A 181 -0.76 22.35 -9.75
C SER A 181 0.66 22.48 -10.31
N GLN A 182 1.55 23.24 -9.66
CA GLN A 182 2.96 23.35 -10.08
C GLN A 182 3.70 22.01 -9.93
N ALA A 183 3.47 21.29 -8.83
CA ALA A 183 4.04 19.97 -8.63
C ALA A 183 3.62 19.01 -9.77
N ALA A 184 2.34 18.97 -10.10
CA ALA A 184 1.83 18.14 -11.20
C ALA A 184 2.45 18.51 -12.56
N ALA A 185 2.61 19.80 -12.84
CA ALA A 185 3.28 20.28 -14.06
C ALA A 185 4.75 19.89 -14.15
N ALA A 186 5.41 19.69 -13.00
CA ALA A 186 6.79 19.22 -12.89
C ALA A 186 6.93 17.68 -12.85
N GLY A 187 5.83 16.94 -13.04
CA GLY A 187 5.85 15.47 -12.95
C GLY A 187 5.93 14.95 -11.51
N LEU A 188 5.58 15.77 -10.55
CA LEU A 188 5.51 15.40 -9.12
C LEU A 188 4.06 15.22 -8.70
N SER A 189 3.85 14.48 -7.61
CA SER A 189 2.55 14.28 -6.98
C SER A 189 2.59 14.74 -5.53
N VAL A 190 1.51 15.39 -5.08
CA VAL A 190 1.31 15.76 -3.67
C VAL A 190 0.09 15.02 -3.14
N HIS A 191 0.29 14.15 -2.18
CA HIS A 191 -0.76 13.41 -1.49
C HIS A 191 -1.00 13.99 -0.11
N SER A 192 -2.26 14.19 0.26
CA SER A 192 -2.64 14.62 1.59
C SER A 192 -2.90 13.42 2.48
N GLY A 193 -2.09 13.24 3.51
CA GLY A 193 -2.34 12.30 4.58
C GLY A 193 -3.12 12.94 5.74
N GLY A 194 -3.45 12.14 6.76
CA GLY A 194 -4.19 12.65 7.92
C GLY A 194 -3.41 13.67 8.78
N ARG A 195 -2.08 13.72 8.69
CA ARG A 195 -1.22 14.54 9.55
C ARG A 195 -0.23 15.40 8.76
N VAL A 196 0.21 14.94 7.61
CA VAL A 196 1.21 15.58 6.76
C VAL A 196 0.87 15.39 5.31
N HIS A 197 1.50 16.17 4.45
CA HIS A 197 1.51 15.96 3.01
C HIS A 197 2.75 15.17 2.60
N CYS A 198 2.64 14.46 1.49
CA CYS A 198 3.69 13.64 0.93
C CYS A 198 3.95 14.08 -0.52
N LEU A 199 5.16 14.51 -0.81
CA LEU A 199 5.65 14.74 -2.17
C LEU A 199 6.25 13.45 -2.69
N SER A 200 5.91 13.05 -3.91
CA SER A 200 6.44 11.86 -4.58
C SER A 200 6.54 12.06 -6.10
N GLY A 201 7.08 11.08 -6.82
CA GLY A 201 6.93 10.98 -8.27
C GLY A 201 5.51 10.57 -8.69
N GLN A 202 5.33 10.36 -10.00
CA GLN A 202 4.04 9.95 -10.56
C GLN A 202 3.84 8.43 -10.46
N HIS A 203 3.76 7.93 -9.27
CA HIS A 203 3.37 6.56 -8.96
C HIS A 203 2.21 6.57 -7.96
N ASP A 204 1.45 5.51 -7.94
CA ASP A 204 0.34 5.28 -7.02
C ASP A 204 0.24 3.81 -6.62
N LYS A 205 -0.69 3.48 -5.74
CA LYS A 205 -0.85 2.11 -5.25
C LYS A 205 -1.25 1.09 -6.33
N SER A 206 -1.59 1.51 -7.54
CA SER A 206 -1.89 0.60 -8.67
C SER A 206 -0.68 0.30 -9.54
N SER A 207 0.45 1.00 -9.36
CA SER A 207 1.60 0.99 -10.26
C SER A 207 2.15 -0.41 -10.58
N PHE A 208 2.01 -1.36 -9.69
CA PHE A 208 2.46 -2.75 -9.89
C PHE A 208 1.34 -3.73 -10.28
N ASN A 209 0.08 -3.31 -10.36
CA ASN A 209 -1.07 -4.22 -10.57
C ASN A 209 -0.94 -5.06 -11.84
N THR A 210 -0.55 -4.44 -12.96
CA THR A 210 -0.38 -5.15 -14.25
C THR A 210 0.69 -6.23 -14.16
N MET A 211 1.84 -5.90 -13.59
CA MET A 211 2.94 -6.84 -13.42
C MET A 211 2.58 -7.98 -12.45
N ILE A 212 1.96 -7.66 -11.31
CA ILE A 212 1.49 -8.66 -10.34
C ILE A 212 0.47 -9.59 -11.00
N ARG A 213 -0.49 -9.04 -11.75
CA ARG A 213 -1.47 -9.84 -12.49
C ARG A 213 -0.81 -10.80 -13.46
N GLN A 214 0.13 -10.31 -14.27
CA GLN A 214 0.85 -11.15 -15.23
C GLN A 214 1.64 -12.25 -14.52
N ARG A 215 2.34 -11.91 -13.44
CA ARG A 215 3.20 -12.82 -12.70
C ARG A 215 2.41 -13.91 -11.95
N CYS A 216 1.29 -13.54 -11.35
CA CYS A 216 0.47 -14.45 -10.53
C CYS A 216 -0.60 -15.20 -11.33
N SER A 217 -0.73 -14.97 -12.64
CA SER A 217 -1.69 -15.70 -13.46
C SER A 217 -1.23 -17.14 -13.69
N PRO A 218 -2.09 -18.14 -13.47
CA PRO A 218 -1.79 -19.53 -13.82
C PRO A 218 -1.76 -19.70 -15.35
N PRO A 219 -1.11 -20.74 -15.90
CA PRO A 219 -0.92 -20.93 -17.34
C PRO A 219 -2.21 -20.95 -18.15
N ALA A 220 -3.27 -21.52 -17.59
CA ALA A 220 -4.59 -21.65 -18.22
C ALA A 220 -5.65 -20.76 -17.56
N GLY A 221 -5.24 -19.67 -16.88
CA GLY A 221 -6.17 -18.86 -16.12
C GLY A 221 -5.73 -17.41 -15.94
N LYS A 222 -6.33 -16.75 -14.97
CA LYS A 222 -6.12 -15.33 -14.69
C LYS A 222 -5.92 -15.10 -13.17
N ALA A 223 -4.94 -14.29 -12.80
CA ALA A 223 -4.89 -13.72 -11.45
C ALA A 223 -6.02 -12.70 -11.29
N ILE A 224 -6.77 -12.83 -10.22
CA ILE A 224 -7.86 -11.92 -9.83
C ILE A 224 -7.35 -11.04 -8.70
N ILE A 225 -7.14 -9.76 -8.99
CA ILE A 225 -6.72 -8.79 -7.99
C ILE A 225 -7.92 -8.39 -7.15
N ILE A 226 -7.80 -8.61 -5.84
CA ILE A 226 -8.74 -8.13 -4.83
C ILE A 226 -8.01 -7.03 -4.06
N GLY A 227 -8.40 -5.77 -4.31
CA GLY A 227 -7.81 -4.60 -3.68
C GLY A 227 -8.54 -4.24 -2.40
N PHE A 228 -7.80 -3.89 -1.34
CA PHE A 228 -8.36 -3.44 -0.06
C PHE A 228 -7.83 -2.06 0.27
N GLY A 229 -8.73 -1.14 0.68
CA GLY A 229 -8.36 0.22 1.03
C GLY A 229 -9.47 0.94 1.79
N ASP A 230 -9.14 2.09 2.36
CA ASP A 230 -10.03 2.90 3.20
C ASP A 230 -10.02 4.38 2.85
N SER A 231 -9.07 4.86 2.03
CA SER A 231 -8.79 6.27 1.82
C SER A 231 -8.42 6.66 0.39
N ASP A 232 -8.30 7.97 0.14
CA ASP A 232 -8.13 8.55 -1.20
C ASP A 232 -6.90 8.00 -1.93
N ASN A 233 -5.80 7.69 -1.23
CA ASN A 233 -4.61 7.11 -1.83
C ASN A 233 -4.80 5.65 -2.29
N ASP A 234 -5.92 5.00 -1.91
CA ASP A 234 -6.28 3.65 -2.34
C ASP A 234 -7.15 3.64 -3.60
N ILE A 235 -7.68 4.80 -4.03
CA ILE A 235 -8.62 4.87 -5.15
C ILE A 235 -8.04 4.21 -6.40
N ALA A 236 -6.78 4.48 -6.73
CA ALA A 236 -6.14 3.90 -7.91
C ALA A 236 -6.05 2.36 -7.83
N LEU A 237 -5.64 1.82 -6.67
CA LEU A 237 -5.63 0.37 -6.41
C LEU A 237 -7.02 -0.24 -6.55
N LEU A 238 -8.02 0.36 -5.89
CA LEU A 238 -9.38 -0.14 -5.83
C LEU A 238 -10.06 -0.09 -7.20
N SER A 239 -9.89 1.01 -7.95
CA SER A 239 -10.49 1.15 -9.29
C SER A 239 -9.90 0.19 -10.33
N GLN A 240 -8.63 -0.19 -10.18
CA GLN A 240 -7.95 -1.12 -11.09
C GLN A 240 -7.99 -2.59 -10.63
N ALA A 241 -8.58 -2.89 -9.49
CA ALA A 241 -8.80 -4.25 -9.02
C ALA A 241 -9.94 -4.95 -9.80
N ASP A 242 -10.01 -6.27 -9.77
CA ASP A 242 -11.17 -7.01 -10.25
C ASP A 242 -12.31 -6.99 -9.22
N VAL A 243 -11.95 -6.92 -7.93
CA VAL A 243 -12.86 -6.74 -6.80
C VAL A 243 -12.26 -5.68 -5.88
N ALA A 244 -13.00 -4.60 -5.63
CA ALA A 244 -12.63 -3.59 -4.65
C ALA A 244 -13.29 -3.90 -3.30
N CYS A 245 -12.49 -3.95 -2.25
CA CYS A 245 -12.94 -4.10 -0.87
C CYS A 245 -12.68 -2.79 -0.11
N VAL A 246 -13.72 -2.01 0.09
CA VAL A 246 -13.66 -0.74 0.82
C VAL A 246 -13.89 -1.00 2.30
N VAL A 247 -12.92 -0.69 3.14
CA VAL A 247 -13.03 -0.79 4.60
C VAL A 247 -13.43 0.58 5.16
N PRO A 248 -14.57 0.70 5.85
CA PRO A 248 -15.03 1.99 6.34
C PRO A 248 -14.15 2.50 7.49
N ARG A 249 -13.90 3.81 7.50
CA ARG A 249 -13.25 4.48 8.63
C ARG A 249 -14.25 4.79 9.74
N PRO A 250 -13.84 4.71 11.01
CA PRO A 250 -14.70 5.15 12.11
C PRO A 250 -15.08 6.62 11.94
N ARG A 251 -16.36 6.96 12.07
CA ARG A 251 -16.86 8.34 12.09
C ARG A 251 -16.59 9.16 10.81
N GLN A 252 -16.28 8.52 9.72
CA GLN A 252 -16.09 9.15 8.40
C GLN A 252 -17.04 8.54 7.36
N PRO A 253 -17.40 9.29 6.30
CA PRO A 253 -18.11 8.71 5.16
C PRO A 253 -17.29 7.57 4.55
N VAL A 254 -17.99 6.56 4.05
CA VAL A 254 -17.35 5.47 3.30
C VAL A 254 -16.77 6.03 2.01
N LEU A 255 -15.54 5.62 1.69
CA LEU A 255 -14.86 6.00 0.45
C LEU A 255 -15.72 5.68 -0.77
N GLN A 256 -15.90 6.67 -1.64
CA GLN A 256 -16.64 6.53 -2.89
C GLN A 256 -15.65 6.45 -4.06
N LEU A 257 -15.83 5.46 -4.92
CA LEU A 257 -15.04 5.32 -6.14
C LEU A 257 -15.79 5.96 -7.30
N ALA A 258 -15.17 6.94 -7.96
CA ALA A 258 -15.76 7.59 -9.13
C ALA A 258 -15.85 6.63 -10.33
N ASP A 259 -14.88 5.75 -10.49
CA ASP A 259 -14.82 4.71 -11.50
C ASP A 259 -14.62 3.34 -10.81
N PRO A 260 -15.69 2.76 -10.27
CA PRO A 260 -15.60 1.49 -9.53
C PRO A 260 -15.41 0.30 -10.49
N PRO A 261 -14.68 -0.73 -10.08
CA PRO A 261 -14.65 -1.99 -10.82
C PRO A 261 -16.03 -2.67 -10.79
N PRO A 262 -16.24 -3.73 -11.61
CA PRO A 262 -17.52 -4.43 -11.68
C PRO A 262 -18.04 -4.98 -10.35
N LYS A 263 -17.15 -5.17 -9.38
CA LYS A 263 -17.48 -5.71 -8.06
C LYS A 263 -16.86 -4.86 -6.95
N VAL A 264 -17.73 -4.30 -6.12
CA VAL A 264 -17.34 -3.54 -4.93
C VAL A 264 -17.98 -4.19 -3.70
N ILE A 265 -17.17 -4.45 -2.71
CA ILE A 265 -17.57 -4.92 -1.38
C ILE A 265 -17.27 -3.81 -0.40
N THR A 266 -18.27 -3.32 0.30
CA THR A 266 -18.07 -2.46 1.46
C THR A 266 -18.08 -3.34 2.70
N ALA A 267 -16.99 -3.35 3.45
CA ALA A 267 -16.92 -4.09 4.70
C ALA A 267 -18.00 -3.58 5.68
N PRO A 268 -18.65 -4.47 6.45
CA PRO A 268 -19.76 -4.09 7.33
C PRO A 268 -19.29 -3.33 8.58
N GLN A 269 -18.00 -3.29 8.85
CA GLN A 269 -17.41 -2.61 10.00
C GLN A 269 -15.96 -2.18 9.69
N PRO A 270 -15.38 -1.27 10.51
CA PRO A 270 -14.01 -0.81 10.36
C PRO A 270 -12.96 -1.92 10.53
N ALA A 271 -11.71 -1.57 10.18
CA ALA A 271 -10.52 -2.36 10.44
C ALA A 271 -10.34 -2.65 11.95
N PRO A 272 -9.70 -3.77 12.31
CA PRO A 272 -9.18 -4.81 11.42
C PRO A 272 -10.22 -5.86 11.04
N SER A 273 -11.29 -6.05 11.81
CA SER A 273 -12.30 -7.09 11.58
C SER A 273 -13.06 -6.93 10.26
N GLY A 274 -13.26 -5.68 9.80
CA GLY A 274 -13.89 -5.40 8.51
C GLY A 274 -13.11 -5.98 7.35
N TRP A 275 -11.78 -5.96 7.42
CA TRP A 275 -10.92 -6.56 6.41
C TRP A 275 -11.17 -8.06 6.23
N VAL A 276 -11.23 -8.82 7.34
CA VAL A 276 -11.50 -10.28 7.30
C VAL A 276 -12.85 -10.58 6.68
N LEU A 277 -13.88 -9.81 7.03
CA LEU A 277 -15.22 -10.00 6.48
C LEU A 277 -15.27 -9.70 4.98
N ALA A 278 -14.63 -8.62 4.54
CA ALA A 278 -14.53 -8.30 3.11
C ALA A 278 -13.72 -9.36 2.35
N ALA A 279 -12.63 -9.86 2.92
CA ALA A 279 -11.82 -10.93 2.36
C ALA A 279 -12.63 -12.22 2.17
N SER A 280 -13.41 -12.60 3.18
CA SER A 280 -14.29 -13.77 3.13
C SER A 280 -15.38 -13.63 2.07
N GLN A 281 -16.00 -12.45 1.96
CA GLN A 281 -17.01 -12.17 0.94
C GLN A 281 -16.41 -12.19 -0.47
N ALA A 282 -15.21 -11.63 -0.66
CA ALA A 282 -14.54 -11.65 -1.95
C ALA A 282 -14.20 -13.07 -2.42
N LEU A 283 -13.72 -13.92 -1.51
CA LEU A 283 -13.45 -15.33 -1.82
C LEU A 283 -14.73 -16.09 -2.18
N ALA A 284 -15.81 -15.90 -1.42
CA ALA A 284 -17.10 -16.53 -1.70
C ALA A 284 -17.66 -16.12 -3.07
N LEU A 285 -17.48 -14.86 -3.49
CA LEU A 285 -17.85 -14.40 -4.84
C LEU A 285 -17.08 -15.11 -5.95
N LEU A 286 -15.80 -15.43 -5.73
CA LEU A 286 -15.00 -16.14 -6.73
C LEU A 286 -15.37 -17.62 -6.80
N GLU A 287 -15.69 -18.26 -5.68
CA GLU A 287 -16.14 -19.65 -5.62
C GLU A 287 -17.45 -19.88 -6.38
N GLN A 288 -18.36 -18.90 -6.41
CA GLN A 288 -19.63 -18.96 -7.15
C GLN A 288 -19.45 -18.81 -8.68
N GLN A 289 -18.27 -18.44 -9.16
CA GLN A 289 -17.97 -18.21 -10.58
C GLN A 289 -17.14 -19.34 -11.22
N GLN A 290 -16.70 -20.29 -10.42
CA GLN A 290 -16.02 -21.53 -10.85
C GLN A 290 -17.03 -22.64 -11.13
#